data_a3703ca78375d44cebdbb8e9cb9e71cc
#
_entry.id   a3703ca78375d44cebdbb8e9cb9e71cc
#
_cell.length_a   1.000
_cell.length_b   1.000
_cell.length_c   1.000
_cell.angle_alpha   90.00
_cell.angle_beta   90.00
_cell.angle_gamma   90.00
#
_symmetry.space_group_name_H-M   'P 1'
#
loop_
_entity.id
_entity.type
_entity.pdbx_description
1 polymer ?
#
loop_
_entity_poly.entity_id
_entity_poly.type
_entity_poly.pdbx_seq_one_letter_code
_entity_poly.pdbx_strand_id
1 'polypeptide(L)'
;FLEVNRATNYKIAPYVVGLFITVQLLLPFRYLMYPGELFWTEEGYRFSWRVMLMEKAGYAQFIVKNTKTGTQFAVNNSDFLTSFQEKQMSTQPDFILEYAHYLGTHFKSQGHKNIAVHVESYVALNGRLSQPFINPEVNLLDIEDTFKHKDWILEFNDTIQGI
;
A
#
# COMPACT_ATOMS: atom_id res chain seq x y z
N PHE A 1 10.50 47.35 25.86
CA PHE A 1 10.39 46.07 26.59
C PHE A 1 8.93 45.68 26.56
N LEU A 2 8.59 44.69 25.74
CA LEU A 2 7.26 44.07 25.71
C LEU A 2 7.24 43.02 26.84
N GLU A 3 6.46 43.32 27.90
CA GLU A 3 6.12 42.31 28.90
C GLU A 3 5.26 41.24 28.22
N VAL A 4 5.87 40.07 27.96
CA VAL A 4 5.14 38.90 27.53
C VAL A 4 4.33 38.41 28.73
N ASN A 5 3.02 38.63 28.69
CA ASN A 5 2.07 38.15 29.71
C ASN A 5 2.07 36.61 29.72
N ARG A 6 2.90 36.01 30.61
CA ARG A 6 3.08 34.55 30.78
C ARG A 6 1.99 33.93 31.70
N ALA A 7 0.76 34.28 31.51
CA ALA A 7 -0.35 33.60 32.19
C ALA A 7 -0.96 32.51 31.28
N THR A 8 -0.15 31.70 30.66
CA THR A 8 -0.63 30.50 29.95
C THR A 8 -0.77 29.38 30.96
N ASN A 9 -1.94 28.73 30.99
CA ASN A 9 -2.25 27.61 31.87
C ASN A 9 -1.31 26.43 31.65
N TYR A 10 -0.14 26.44 32.26
CA TYR A 10 0.88 25.35 32.16
C TYR A 10 0.38 23.99 32.67
N LYS A 11 -0.81 23.94 33.33
CA LYS A 11 -1.39 22.70 33.86
C LYS A 11 -1.78 21.70 32.79
N ILE A 12 -2.13 22.13 31.58
CA ILE A 12 -2.53 21.26 30.45
C ILE A 12 -1.31 20.78 29.66
N ALA A 13 -0.25 21.59 29.60
CA ALA A 13 0.94 21.27 28.81
C ALA A 13 1.54 19.89 29.10
N PRO A 14 1.74 19.43 30.34
CA PRO A 14 2.30 18.10 30.61
C PRO A 14 1.39 16.97 30.11
N TYR A 15 0.06 17.15 30.12
CA TYR A 15 -0.86 16.14 29.60
C TYR A 15 -0.78 16.04 28.06
N VAL A 16 -0.69 17.19 27.38
CA VAL A 16 -0.52 17.22 25.93
C VAL A 16 0.81 16.59 25.53
N VAL A 17 1.89 16.95 26.21
CA VAL A 17 3.22 16.36 25.97
C VAL A 17 3.23 14.87 26.30
N GLY A 18 2.62 14.47 27.40
CA GLY A 18 2.50 13.07 27.80
C GLY A 18 1.73 12.24 26.76
N LEU A 19 0.59 12.75 26.28
CA LEU A 19 -0.19 12.11 25.21
C LEU A 19 0.65 11.98 23.92
N PHE A 20 1.31 13.07 23.52
CA PHE A 20 2.16 13.08 22.34
C PHE A 20 3.26 12.02 22.43
N ILE A 21 3.98 11.97 23.55
CA ILE A 21 5.05 10.96 23.76
C ILE A 21 4.46 9.54 23.73
N THR A 22 3.31 9.32 24.38
CA THR A 22 2.65 8.01 24.39
C THR A 22 2.29 7.56 22.97
N VAL A 23 1.69 8.44 22.16
CA VAL A 23 1.38 8.13 20.76
C VAL A 23 2.66 7.83 19.97
N GLN A 24 3.71 8.62 20.12
CA GLN A 24 4.99 8.42 19.42
C GLN A 24 5.66 7.11 19.80
N LEU A 25 5.52 6.66 21.05
CA LEU A 25 6.08 5.38 21.50
C LEU A 25 5.25 4.18 21.04
N LEU A 26 3.91 4.30 20.99
CA LEU A 26 3.03 3.18 20.65
C LEU A 26 2.83 3.00 19.16
N LEU A 27 2.76 4.10 18.39
CA LEU A 27 2.49 4.06 16.95
C LEU A 27 3.47 3.19 16.14
N PRO A 28 4.79 3.18 16.43
CA PRO A 28 5.75 2.33 15.74
C PRO A 28 5.50 0.83 15.89
N PHE A 29 4.81 0.41 16.94
CA PHE A 29 4.48 -1.01 17.17
C PHE A 29 3.18 -1.46 16.51
N ARG A 30 2.51 -0.58 15.75
CA ARG A 30 1.26 -0.89 15.06
C ARG A 30 1.36 -2.12 14.15
N TYR A 31 2.52 -2.37 13.56
CA TYR A 31 2.74 -3.52 12.68
C TYR A 31 2.50 -4.88 13.38
N LEU A 32 2.63 -4.96 14.72
CA LEU A 32 2.35 -6.17 15.49
C LEU A 32 0.86 -6.57 15.48
N MET A 33 -0.01 -5.70 15.02
CA MET A 33 -1.45 -5.97 14.90
C MET A 33 -1.82 -6.70 13.60
N TYR A 34 -0.89 -6.83 12.65
CA TYR A 34 -1.12 -7.44 11.35
C TYR A 34 -0.37 -8.76 11.24
N PRO A 35 -0.96 -9.79 10.62
CA PRO A 35 -0.29 -11.05 10.34
C PRO A 35 0.66 -10.92 9.13
N GLY A 36 1.55 -11.90 8.97
CA GLY A 36 2.42 -12.03 7.81
C GLY A 36 3.73 -11.25 7.91
N GLU A 37 4.47 -11.26 6.83
CA GLU A 37 5.78 -10.58 6.73
C GLU A 37 5.60 -9.07 6.52
N LEU A 38 6.06 -8.29 7.49
CA LEU A 38 5.92 -6.83 7.47
C LEU A 38 6.45 -6.16 6.21
N PHE A 39 7.63 -6.59 5.75
CA PHE A 39 8.25 -5.99 4.57
C PHE A 39 7.57 -6.42 3.26
N TRP A 40 6.77 -7.48 3.32
CA TRP A 40 5.99 -7.94 2.18
C TRP A 40 4.67 -7.17 2.06
N THR A 41 3.85 -7.21 3.11
CA THR A 41 2.51 -6.60 3.12
C THR A 41 2.53 -5.09 3.30
N GLU A 42 3.58 -4.56 3.94
CA GLU A 42 3.74 -3.15 4.37
C GLU A 42 2.67 -2.67 5.35
N GLU A 43 1.89 -3.59 5.92
CA GLU A 43 0.85 -3.26 6.89
C GLU A 43 1.47 -2.78 8.22
N GLY A 44 1.19 -1.53 8.54
CA GLY A 44 1.81 -0.89 9.70
C GLY A 44 3.28 -0.52 9.56
N TYR A 45 3.88 -0.71 8.38
CA TYR A 45 5.28 -0.37 8.12
C TYR A 45 5.57 1.11 8.30
N ARG A 46 4.70 1.98 7.79
CA ARG A 46 4.85 3.44 7.94
C ARG A 46 4.82 3.80 9.42
N PHE A 47 5.77 4.63 9.85
CA PHE A 47 6.02 5.01 11.26
C PHE A 47 6.56 3.89 12.16
N SER A 48 7.02 2.75 11.63
CA SER A 48 7.57 1.67 12.44
C SER A 48 9.05 1.85 12.80
N TRP A 49 9.67 2.98 12.49
CA TRP A 49 11.11 3.27 12.64
C TRP A 49 12.04 2.31 11.88
N ARG A 50 11.52 1.50 11.00
CA ARG A 50 12.26 0.56 10.16
C ARG A 50 12.58 1.24 8.83
N VAL A 51 13.75 1.84 8.72
CA VAL A 51 14.18 2.58 7.53
C VAL A 51 15.25 1.79 6.80
N MET A 52 15.15 1.73 5.45
CA MET A 52 16.15 1.12 4.55
C MET A 52 16.42 -0.38 4.80
N LEU A 53 15.47 -1.12 5.35
CA LEU A 53 15.59 -2.56 5.60
C LEU A 53 14.91 -3.41 4.51
N MET A 54 14.30 -2.76 3.52
CA MET A 54 13.50 -3.41 2.50
C MET A 54 13.93 -2.94 1.11
N GLU A 55 14.23 -3.91 0.27
CA GLU A 55 14.39 -3.73 -1.17
C GLU A 55 13.38 -4.64 -1.88
N LYS A 56 12.52 -4.06 -2.71
CA LYS A 56 11.59 -4.79 -3.56
C LYS A 56 11.87 -4.50 -5.03
N ALA A 57 11.82 -5.53 -5.84
CA ALA A 57 11.83 -5.44 -7.29
C ALA A 57 10.69 -6.29 -7.84
N GLY A 58 9.95 -5.76 -8.81
CA GLY A 58 8.81 -6.49 -9.34
C GLY A 58 8.18 -5.79 -10.54
N TYR A 59 7.11 -6.39 -11.02
CA TYR A 59 6.25 -5.81 -12.05
C TYR A 59 4.78 -6.05 -11.72
N ALA A 60 3.91 -5.21 -12.28
CA ALA A 60 2.47 -5.34 -12.16
C ALA A 60 1.81 -5.07 -13.52
N GLN A 61 1.10 -6.05 -14.06
CA GLN A 61 0.34 -5.95 -15.28
C GLN A 61 -1.14 -5.84 -14.95
N PHE A 62 -1.75 -4.70 -15.27
CA PHE A 62 -3.17 -4.49 -15.02
C PHE A 62 -4.02 -5.00 -16.18
N ILE A 63 -5.15 -5.62 -15.84
CA ILE A 63 -6.11 -6.19 -16.77
C ILE A 63 -7.47 -5.58 -16.47
N VAL A 64 -8.03 -4.89 -17.44
CA VAL A 64 -9.39 -4.35 -17.37
C VAL A 64 -10.33 -5.34 -18.04
N LYS A 65 -11.30 -5.83 -17.29
CA LYS A 65 -12.28 -6.85 -17.73
C LYS A 65 -13.68 -6.29 -17.70
N ASN A 66 -14.43 -6.50 -18.76
CA ASN A 66 -15.86 -6.22 -18.76
C ASN A 66 -16.60 -7.38 -18.11
N THR A 67 -17.28 -7.13 -17.00
CA THR A 67 -17.95 -8.18 -16.21
C THR A 67 -19.19 -8.79 -16.89
N LYS A 68 -19.75 -8.12 -17.91
CA LYS A 68 -20.92 -8.63 -18.65
C LYS A 68 -20.54 -9.41 -19.89
N THR A 69 -19.56 -8.95 -20.65
CA THR A 69 -19.17 -9.57 -21.92
C THR A 69 -18.01 -10.55 -21.77
N GLY A 70 -17.27 -10.47 -20.65
CA GLY A 70 -16.06 -11.26 -20.42
C GLY A 70 -14.83 -10.79 -21.22
N THR A 71 -14.99 -9.77 -22.06
CA THR A 71 -13.86 -9.20 -22.81
C THR A 71 -12.88 -8.52 -21.87
N GLN A 72 -11.60 -8.69 -22.12
CA GLN A 72 -10.54 -8.11 -21.31
C GLN A 72 -9.39 -7.60 -22.16
N PHE A 73 -8.65 -6.64 -21.64
CA PHE A 73 -7.42 -6.15 -22.25
C PHE A 73 -6.40 -5.77 -21.19
N ALA A 74 -5.13 -5.94 -21.53
CA ALA A 74 -4.02 -5.50 -20.70
C ALA A 74 -3.79 -3.98 -20.87
N VAL A 75 -3.53 -3.31 -19.77
CA VAL A 75 -3.22 -1.88 -19.76
C VAL A 75 -1.73 -1.69 -19.99
N ASN A 76 -1.35 -0.81 -20.89
CA ASN A 76 0.02 -0.38 -21.03
C ASN A 76 0.31 0.71 -19.98
N ASN A 77 1.02 0.37 -18.92
CA ASN A 77 1.30 1.29 -17.80
C ASN A 77 2.04 2.56 -18.25
N SER A 78 2.89 2.45 -19.29
CA SER A 78 3.67 3.59 -19.80
C SER A 78 2.82 4.70 -20.44
N ASP A 79 1.54 4.44 -20.73
CA ASP A 79 0.61 5.45 -21.23
C ASP A 79 0.15 6.39 -20.10
N PHE A 80 0.32 5.99 -18.85
CA PHE A 80 -0.17 6.70 -17.66
C PHE A 80 0.93 7.07 -16.67
N LEU A 81 2.00 6.29 -16.62
CA LEU A 81 3.05 6.38 -15.61
C LEU A 81 4.41 6.58 -16.26
N THR A 82 5.25 7.38 -15.64
CA THR A 82 6.68 7.39 -15.96
C THR A 82 7.33 6.08 -15.46
N SER A 83 8.48 5.71 -16.03
CA SER A 83 9.21 4.50 -15.61
C SER A 83 9.53 4.48 -14.10
N PHE A 84 9.76 5.66 -13.51
CA PHE A 84 9.98 5.76 -12.06
C PHE A 84 8.69 5.47 -11.26
N GLN A 85 7.57 6.05 -11.68
CA GLN A 85 6.27 5.81 -11.04
C GLN A 85 5.84 4.34 -11.17
N GLU A 86 6.02 3.75 -12.35
CA GLU A 86 5.72 2.33 -12.59
C GLU A 86 6.54 1.41 -11.68
N LYS A 87 7.85 1.68 -11.55
CA LYS A 87 8.73 0.94 -10.65
C LYS A 87 8.28 1.03 -9.19
N GLN A 88 7.86 2.20 -8.73
CA GLN A 88 7.37 2.39 -7.36
C GLN A 88 6.00 1.72 -7.16
N MET A 89 5.10 1.90 -8.09
CA MET A 89 3.75 1.34 -8.05
C MET A 89 3.78 -0.18 -8.00
N SER A 90 4.59 -0.83 -8.83
CA SER A 90 4.57 -2.29 -9.00
C SER A 90 4.99 -3.08 -7.76
N THR A 91 5.56 -2.44 -6.74
CA THR A 91 6.08 -3.11 -5.55
C THR A 91 5.38 -2.71 -4.25
N GLN A 92 4.48 -1.72 -4.30
CA GLN A 92 3.80 -1.19 -3.11
C GLN A 92 2.29 -1.45 -3.20
N PRO A 93 1.69 -2.21 -2.25
CA PRO A 93 0.26 -2.56 -2.31
C PRO A 93 -0.66 -1.35 -2.41
N ASP A 94 -0.39 -0.31 -1.62
CA ASP A 94 -1.22 0.89 -1.62
C ASP A 94 -1.22 1.59 -2.99
N PHE A 95 -0.07 1.65 -3.66
CA PHE A 95 0.04 2.26 -4.98
C PHE A 95 -0.59 1.40 -6.09
N ILE A 96 -0.51 0.06 -5.96
CA ILE A 96 -1.22 -0.87 -6.85
C ILE A 96 -2.73 -0.61 -6.76
N LEU A 97 -3.26 -0.50 -5.54
CA LEU A 97 -4.68 -0.26 -5.31
C LEU A 97 -5.11 1.12 -5.83
N GLU A 98 -4.35 2.17 -5.52
CA GLU A 98 -4.62 3.54 -5.99
C GLU A 98 -4.63 3.60 -7.52
N TYR A 99 -3.65 2.97 -8.16
CA TYR A 99 -3.57 2.95 -9.62
C TYR A 99 -4.72 2.14 -10.24
N ALA A 100 -5.14 1.03 -9.64
CA ALA A 100 -6.32 0.30 -10.09
C ALA A 100 -7.59 1.16 -10.05
N HIS A 101 -7.79 1.94 -8.99
CA HIS A 101 -8.92 2.87 -8.87
C HIS A 101 -8.85 4.01 -9.89
N TYR A 102 -7.64 4.53 -10.14
CA TYR A 102 -7.43 5.51 -11.21
C TYR A 102 -7.83 4.94 -12.57
N LEU A 103 -7.36 3.74 -12.94
CA LEU A 103 -7.72 3.06 -14.19
C LEU A 103 -9.23 2.82 -14.27
N GLY A 104 -9.86 2.39 -13.17
CA GLY A 104 -11.30 2.20 -13.10
C GLY A 104 -12.07 3.48 -13.40
N THR A 105 -11.64 4.60 -12.84
CA THR A 105 -12.24 5.92 -13.09
C THR A 105 -12.01 6.36 -14.52
N HIS A 106 -10.79 6.22 -15.02
CA HIS A 106 -10.39 6.60 -16.38
C HIS A 106 -11.23 5.87 -17.43
N PHE A 107 -11.27 4.53 -17.38
CA PHE A 107 -12.01 3.75 -18.37
C PHE A 107 -13.52 3.90 -18.25
N LYS A 108 -14.07 4.12 -17.05
CA LYS A 108 -15.49 4.48 -16.88
C LYS A 108 -15.81 5.80 -17.57
N SER A 109 -14.93 6.80 -17.52
CA SER A 109 -15.11 8.07 -18.20
C SER A 109 -15.08 7.96 -19.73
N GLN A 110 -14.38 6.95 -20.26
CA GLN A 110 -14.34 6.62 -21.68
C GLN A 110 -15.54 5.80 -22.16
N GLY A 111 -16.52 5.54 -21.29
CA GLY A 111 -17.75 4.84 -21.63
C GLY A 111 -17.71 3.33 -21.40
N HIS A 112 -16.63 2.77 -20.86
CA HIS A 112 -16.59 1.37 -20.43
C HIS A 112 -17.44 1.17 -19.18
N LYS A 113 -18.55 0.46 -19.32
CA LYS A 113 -19.48 0.13 -18.23
C LYS A 113 -19.20 -1.27 -17.72
N ASN A 114 -19.49 -1.50 -16.42
CA ASN A 114 -19.36 -2.81 -15.78
C ASN A 114 -17.94 -3.39 -15.92
N ILE A 115 -16.95 -2.64 -15.49
CA ILE A 115 -15.55 -3.06 -15.51
C ILE A 115 -15.09 -3.54 -14.14
N ALA A 116 -14.19 -4.51 -14.16
CA ALA A 116 -13.35 -4.94 -13.06
C ALA A 116 -11.90 -4.68 -13.43
N VAL A 117 -11.06 -4.38 -12.44
CA VAL A 117 -9.61 -4.22 -12.65
C VAL A 117 -8.90 -5.26 -11.80
N HIS A 118 -8.16 -6.12 -12.48
CA HIS A 118 -7.32 -7.15 -11.90
C HIS A 118 -5.85 -6.82 -12.14
N VAL A 119 -4.97 -7.43 -11.37
CA VAL A 119 -3.52 -7.25 -11.55
C VAL A 119 -2.80 -8.60 -11.46
N GLU A 120 -1.93 -8.86 -12.40
CA GLU A 120 -0.91 -9.90 -12.32
C GLU A 120 0.39 -9.24 -11.86
N SER A 121 0.84 -9.57 -10.66
CA SER A 121 2.01 -8.94 -10.07
C SER A 121 2.95 -9.98 -9.46
N TYR A 122 4.24 -9.75 -9.65
CA TYR A 122 5.30 -10.57 -9.10
C TYR A 122 6.36 -9.67 -8.47
N VAL A 123 6.75 -10.01 -7.25
CA VAL A 123 7.70 -9.21 -6.48
C VAL A 123 8.77 -10.10 -5.87
N ALA A 124 10.00 -9.64 -5.91
CA ALA A 124 11.14 -10.18 -5.17
C ALA A 124 11.41 -9.27 -3.97
N LEU A 125 11.55 -9.84 -2.79
CA LEU A 125 11.87 -9.12 -1.56
C LEU A 125 13.30 -9.45 -1.11
N ASN A 126 14.15 -8.42 -0.90
CA ASN A 126 15.50 -8.55 -0.34
C ASN A 126 16.34 -9.67 -1.01
N GLY A 127 16.34 -9.70 -2.35
CA GLY A 127 17.11 -10.69 -3.13
C GLY A 127 16.53 -12.10 -3.13
N ARG A 128 15.33 -12.33 -2.61
CA ARG A 128 14.60 -13.60 -2.71
C ARG A 128 14.05 -13.81 -4.13
N LEU A 129 13.65 -15.03 -4.44
CA LEU A 129 12.97 -15.32 -5.71
C LEU A 129 11.68 -14.55 -5.82
N SER A 130 11.36 -14.11 -7.03
CA SER A 130 10.10 -13.42 -7.32
C SER A 130 8.91 -14.35 -7.12
N GLN A 131 7.87 -13.86 -6.46
CA GLN A 131 6.65 -14.59 -6.13
C GLN A 131 5.43 -13.79 -6.54
N PRO A 132 4.26 -14.42 -6.76
CA PRO A 132 3.00 -13.73 -6.91
C PRO A 132 2.73 -12.87 -5.69
N PHE A 133 2.34 -11.61 -5.93
CA PHE A 133 2.23 -10.62 -4.85
C PHE A 133 0.76 -10.31 -4.53
N ILE A 134 -0.02 -10.00 -5.53
CA ILE A 134 -1.45 -9.69 -5.38
C ILE A 134 -2.26 -10.87 -5.93
N ASN A 135 -3.38 -11.18 -5.29
CA ASN A 135 -4.30 -12.21 -5.76
C ASN A 135 -4.95 -11.75 -7.10
N PRO A 136 -4.67 -12.41 -8.22
CA PRO A 136 -5.15 -11.99 -9.55
C PRO A 136 -6.68 -12.13 -9.73
N GLU A 137 -7.34 -12.92 -8.89
CA GLU A 137 -8.80 -13.13 -8.95
C GLU A 137 -9.58 -11.98 -8.31
N VAL A 138 -8.93 -11.13 -7.51
CA VAL A 138 -9.59 -10.03 -6.80
C VAL A 138 -9.85 -8.87 -7.76
N ASN A 139 -11.07 -8.34 -7.76
CA ASN A 139 -11.37 -7.07 -8.39
C ASN A 139 -10.94 -5.93 -7.47
N LEU A 140 -9.87 -5.25 -7.82
CA LEU A 140 -9.32 -4.17 -7.00
C LEU A 140 -10.26 -2.95 -6.88
N LEU A 141 -11.26 -2.82 -7.76
CA LEU A 141 -12.25 -1.73 -7.63
C LEU A 141 -13.22 -1.93 -6.47
N ASP A 142 -13.33 -3.15 -5.95
CA ASP A 142 -14.20 -3.50 -4.82
C ASP A 142 -13.45 -3.40 -3.48
N ILE A 143 -12.15 -3.16 -3.52
CA ILE A 143 -11.29 -3.02 -2.35
C ILE A 143 -11.21 -1.56 -1.95
N GLU A 144 -11.41 -1.28 -0.66
CA GLU A 144 -11.20 0.03 -0.06
C GLU A 144 -9.86 0.08 0.67
N ASP A 145 -9.15 1.21 0.59
CA ASP A 145 -7.95 1.41 1.41
C ASP A 145 -8.36 1.67 2.86
N THR A 146 -8.11 0.70 3.71
CA THR A 146 -8.46 0.74 5.13
C THR A 146 -7.28 0.27 5.99
N PHE A 147 -7.38 0.49 7.32
CA PHE A 147 -6.42 -0.07 8.29
C PHE A 147 -6.67 -1.54 8.63
N LYS A 148 -7.61 -2.22 7.97
CA LYS A 148 -7.82 -3.65 8.14
C LYS A 148 -6.74 -4.44 7.42
N HIS A 149 -6.58 -5.70 7.83
CA HIS A 149 -5.70 -6.63 7.12
C HIS A 149 -6.09 -6.75 5.63
N LYS A 150 -5.08 -6.78 4.78
CA LYS A 150 -5.20 -6.79 3.31
C LYS A 150 -5.10 -8.23 2.78
N ASP A 151 -6.16 -9.00 2.91
CA ASP A 151 -6.27 -10.41 2.48
C ASP A 151 -6.14 -10.62 0.95
N TRP A 152 -6.17 -9.54 0.19
CA TRP A 152 -5.90 -9.55 -1.25
C TRP A 152 -4.40 -9.58 -1.60
N ILE A 153 -3.52 -9.41 -0.61
CA ILE A 153 -2.07 -9.63 -0.75
C ILE A 153 -1.78 -11.10 -0.44
N LEU A 154 -1.12 -11.79 -1.35
CA LEU A 154 -0.73 -13.18 -1.15
C LEU A 154 0.36 -13.30 -0.08
N GLU A 155 0.35 -14.40 0.66
CA GLU A 155 1.35 -14.67 1.69
C GLU A 155 2.75 -14.79 1.10
N PHE A 156 3.73 -14.25 1.82
CA PHE A 156 5.14 -14.42 1.47
C PHE A 156 5.60 -15.84 1.84
N ASN A 157 5.95 -16.62 0.83
CA ASN A 157 6.42 -17.98 1.02
C ASN A 157 7.96 -18.01 0.93
N ASP A 158 8.62 -17.86 2.07
CA ASP A 158 10.07 -17.94 2.16
C ASP A 158 10.49 -19.24 2.87
N THR A 159 11.23 -20.10 2.14
CA THR A 159 11.82 -21.32 2.69
C THR A 159 13.11 -21.03 3.47
N ILE A 160 13.68 -19.85 3.29
CA ILE A 160 14.88 -19.38 4.00
C ILE A 160 14.41 -18.56 5.19
N GLN A 161 14.26 -19.22 6.33
CA GLN A 161 13.99 -18.49 7.56
C GLN A 161 15.15 -17.56 7.87
N GLY A 162 14.81 -16.29 7.93
CA GLY A 162 15.76 -15.21 7.86
C GLY A 162 16.75 -15.12 9.01
N ILE A 163 17.75 -14.32 8.74
CA ILE A 163 18.70 -13.78 9.72
C ILE A 163 17.97 -12.75 10.58
#